data_0aa3550d4768581b7292f1be6794878e
#
_entry.id   0aa3550d4768581b7292f1be6794878e
#
_cell.length_a   1.000
_cell.length_b   1.000
_cell.length_c   1.000
_cell.angle_alpha   90.00
_cell.angle_beta   90.00
_cell.angle_gamma   90.00
#
_symmetry.space_group_name_H-M   'P 1'
#
loop_
_entity.id
_entity.type
_entity.pdbx_description
1 polymer ?
#
loop_
_entity_poly.entity_id
_entity_poly.type
_entity_poly.pdbx_seq_one_letter_code
_entity_poly.pdbx_strand_id
1 'polypeptide(L)'
;MVPGMPTLKLAHYRVEPSKAVSLSDWEPDDGGGMTREEGEQALERNLAAMDELQMKFWANRNRSMLVVLQGIDTAGKDGVIRKVMTALNPQGVFVH
;
A
#
# COMPACT_ATOMS: atom_id res chain seq x y z
N MET A 1 -7.98 13.62 2.21
CA MET A 1 -6.73 14.19 2.76
C MET A 1 -7.07 15.00 4.00
N VAL A 2 -6.39 14.76 5.10
CA VAL A 2 -6.57 15.53 6.34
C VAL A 2 -5.57 16.68 6.31
N PRO A 3 -6.01 17.97 6.46
CA PRO A 3 -5.09 19.09 6.49
C PRO A 3 -4.05 18.96 7.62
N GLY A 4 -2.78 19.29 7.33
CA GLY A 4 -1.68 19.24 8.29
C GLY A 4 -1.04 17.88 8.50
N MET A 5 -1.48 16.82 7.81
CA MET A 5 -0.84 15.50 7.87
C MET A 5 0.15 15.30 6.72
N PRO A 6 1.32 14.72 7.00
CA PRO A 6 2.28 14.40 5.95
C PRO A 6 1.67 13.43 4.94
N THR A 7 1.84 13.73 3.67
CA THR A 7 1.38 12.89 2.57
C THR A 7 2.58 12.29 1.86
N LEU A 8 2.56 10.99 1.66
CA LEU A 8 3.59 10.28 0.92
C LEU A 8 3.63 10.77 -0.54
N LYS A 9 4.81 11.12 -1.02
CA LYS A 9 5.00 11.51 -2.42
C LYS A 9 5.09 10.25 -3.29
N LEU A 10 3.96 9.73 -3.70
CA LEU A 10 3.88 8.48 -4.46
C LEU A 10 4.70 8.50 -5.75
N ALA A 11 4.84 9.66 -6.40
CA ALA A 11 5.64 9.80 -7.62
C ALA A 11 7.11 9.40 -7.42
N HIS A 12 7.66 9.56 -6.22
CA HIS A 12 9.03 9.14 -5.90
C HIS A 12 9.21 7.62 -5.97
N TYR A 13 8.17 6.88 -5.61
CA TYR A 13 8.20 5.41 -5.55
C TYR A 13 7.68 4.75 -6.82
N ARG A 14 7.11 5.53 -7.73
CA ARG A 14 6.58 5.02 -9.00
C ARG A 14 7.70 4.84 -10.01
N VAL A 15 7.83 3.63 -10.51
CA VAL A 15 8.78 3.29 -11.57
C VAL A 15 8.09 3.37 -12.93
N GLU A 16 8.65 4.19 -13.81
CA GLU A 16 8.16 4.30 -15.19
C GLU A 16 8.72 3.16 -16.06
N PRO A 17 7.89 2.51 -16.90
CA PRO A 17 8.30 1.31 -17.65
C PRO A 17 9.50 1.48 -18.58
N SER A 18 9.76 2.71 -19.04
CA SER A 18 10.83 2.99 -20.01
C SER A 18 12.09 3.60 -19.39
N LYS A 19 12.13 3.78 -18.09
CA LYS A 19 13.28 4.39 -17.41
C LYS A 19 14.19 3.33 -16.83
N ALA A 20 15.50 3.53 -17.00
CA ALA A 20 16.49 2.75 -16.26
C ALA A 20 16.36 3.04 -14.76
N VAL A 21 16.38 1.99 -13.96
CA VAL A 21 16.25 2.06 -12.51
C VAL A 21 17.55 1.61 -11.86
N SER A 22 18.05 2.39 -10.92
CA SER A 22 19.14 1.99 -10.04
C SER A 22 18.60 1.86 -8.62
N LEU A 23 18.85 0.73 -7.99
CA LEU A 23 18.42 0.50 -6.59
C LEU A 23 19.07 1.47 -5.61
N SER A 24 20.22 2.06 -5.97
CA SER A 24 20.88 3.08 -5.16
C SER A 24 20.14 4.43 -5.13
N ASP A 25 19.12 4.62 -5.95
CA ASP A 25 18.31 5.84 -5.96
C ASP A 25 17.31 5.89 -4.79
N TRP A 26 17.15 4.77 -4.06
CA TRP A 26 16.26 4.68 -2.91
C TRP A 26 17.02 4.21 -1.67
N GLU A 27 16.81 4.92 -0.57
CA GLU A 27 17.35 4.52 0.72
C GLU A 27 16.51 3.39 1.32
N PRO A 28 17.12 2.29 1.81
CA PRO A 28 16.37 1.17 2.38
C PRO A 28 15.53 1.50 3.60
N ASP A 29 15.91 2.53 4.33
CA ASP A 29 15.25 3.00 5.55
C ASP A 29 14.40 4.26 5.35
N ASP A 30 14.08 4.59 4.09
CA ASP A 30 13.25 5.75 3.76
C ASP A 30 11.85 5.61 4.37
N GLY A 31 11.53 6.46 5.31
CA GLY A 31 10.21 6.54 5.95
C GLY A 31 9.22 7.44 5.22
N GLY A 32 9.56 7.91 4.01
CA GLY A 32 8.68 8.79 3.24
C GLY A 32 8.45 10.16 3.87
N GLY A 33 9.37 10.62 4.73
CA GLY A 33 9.24 11.88 5.44
C GLY A 33 8.30 11.84 6.65
N MET A 34 7.86 10.65 7.05
CA MET A 34 6.99 10.45 8.21
C MET A 34 7.76 9.86 9.39
N THR A 35 7.37 10.25 10.60
CA THR A 35 7.75 9.50 11.79
C THR A 35 6.99 8.16 11.80
N ARG A 36 7.44 7.22 12.60
CA ARG A 36 6.74 5.93 12.77
C ARG A 36 5.30 6.14 13.22
N GLU A 37 5.08 7.02 14.18
CA GLU A 37 3.74 7.32 14.72
C GLU A 37 2.83 7.92 13.65
N GLU A 38 3.32 8.87 12.87
CA GLU A 38 2.58 9.45 11.74
C GLU A 38 2.24 8.39 10.68
N GLY A 39 3.17 7.48 10.39
CA GLY A 39 2.96 6.36 9.47
C GLY A 39 1.88 5.39 9.96
N GLU A 40 1.88 5.05 11.24
CA GLU A 40 0.86 4.18 11.86
C GLU A 40 -0.53 4.83 11.81
N GLN A 41 -0.64 6.11 12.10
CA GLN A 41 -1.89 6.86 11.99
C GLN A 41 -2.39 6.95 10.53
N ALA A 42 -1.48 7.19 9.60
CA ALA A 42 -1.81 7.21 8.17
C ALA A 42 -2.31 5.84 7.70
N LEU A 43 -1.66 4.76 8.14
CA LEU A 43 -2.07 3.38 7.83
C LEU A 43 -3.49 3.11 8.35
N GLU A 44 -3.77 3.44 9.59
CA GLU A 44 -5.11 3.23 10.19
C GLU A 44 -6.21 3.92 9.39
N ARG A 45 -6.00 5.19 9.01
CA ARG A 45 -6.97 5.92 8.17
C ARG A 45 -7.12 5.30 6.79
N ASN A 46 -6.02 4.90 6.17
CA ASN A 46 -6.04 4.28 4.84
C ASN A 46 -6.75 2.92 4.87
N LEU A 47 -6.57 2.14 5.92
CA LEU A 47 -7.25 0.86 6.08
C LEU A 47 -8.76 1.05 6.22
N ALA A 48 -9.21 2.03 6.99
CA ALA A 48 -10.63 2.36 7.10
C ALA A 48 -11.24 2.81 5.76
N ALA A 49 -10.51 3.62 5.01
CA ALA A 49 -10.93 4.05 3.67
C ALA A 49 -10.96 2.88 2.67
N MET A 50 -10.00 1.97 2.76
CA MET A 50 -9.94 0.76 1.92
C MET A 50 -11.13 -0.17 2.16
N ASP A 51 -11.50 -0.37 3.41
CA ASP A 51 -12.67 -1.21 3.75
C ASP A 51 -13.95 -0.65 3.11
N GLU A 52 -14.18 0.64 3.23
CA GLU A 52 -15.31 1.31 2.58
C GLU A 52 -15.27 1.19 1.05
N LEU A 53 -14.09 1.40 0.45
CA LEU A 53 -13.90 1.28 -0.99
C LEU A 53 -14.09 -0.16 -1.48
N GLN A 54 -13.65 -1.14 -0.71
CA GLN A 54 -13.83 -2.55 -1.05
C GLN A 54 -15.32 -2.91 -1.11
N MET A 55 -16.14 -2.43 -0.19
CA MET A 55 -17.57 -2.69 -0.23
C MET A 55 -18.21 -2.15 -1.51
N LYS A 56 -17.85 -0.94 -1.91
CA LYS A 56 -18.31 -0.35 -3.17
C LYS A 56 -17.82 -1.12 -4.39
N PHE A 57 -16.56 -1.51 -4.38
CA PHE A 57 -15.93 -2.29 -5.44
C PHE A 57 -16.58 -3.68 -5.59
N TRP A 58 -16.83 -4.35 -4.48
CA TRP A 58 -17.52 -5.63 -4.44
C TRP A 58 -18.96 -5.53 -4.97
N ALA A 59 -19.71 -4.51 -4.55
CA ALA A 59 -21.08 -4.31 -4.97
C ALA A 59 -21.20 -4.05 -6.48
N ASN A 60 -20.21 -3.43 -7.07
CA ASN A 60 -20.21 -3.10 -8.49
C ASN A 60 -19.98 -4.32 -9.41
N ARG A 61 -19.26 -5.34 -8.97
CA ARG A 61 -19.06 -6.66 -9.59
C ARG A 61 -18.59 -6.68 -11.06
N ASN A 62 -18.13 -5.57 -11.59
CA ASN A 62 -17.73 -5.49 -13.00
C ASN A 62 -16.21 -5.48 -13.21
N ARG A 63 -15.44 -5.49 -12.14
CA ARG A 63 -13.97 -5.42 -12.17
C ARG A 63 -13.37 -6.27 -11.07
N SER A 64 -12.14 -6.69 -11.29
CA SER A 64 -11.27 -7.26 -10.27
C SER A 64 -9.94 -6.52 -10.26
N MET A 65 -9.26 -6.52 -9.12
CA MET A 65 -7.95 -5.94 -8.96
C MET A 65 -6.96 -7.03 -8.57
N LEU A 66 -5.88 -7.12 -9.31
CA LEU A 66 -4.76 -8.00 -8.97
C LEU A 66 -3.60 -7.15 -8.45
N VAL A 67 -3.18 -7.42 -7.23
CA VAL A 67 -1.98 -6.80 -6.64
C VAL A 67 -0.89 -7.86 -6.60
N VAL A 68 0.22 -7.60 -7.28
CA VAL A 68 1.39 -8.49 -7.28
C VAL A 68 2.45 -7.90 -6.36
N LEU A 69 2.80 -8.62 -5.32
CA LEU A 69 3.91 -8.28 -4.43
C LEU A 69 5.12 -9.12 -4.81
N GLN A 70 6.21 -8.46 -5.12
CA GLN A 70 7.46 -9.11 -5.47
C GLN A 70 8.61 -8.58 -4.63
N GLY A 71 9.45 -9.47 -4.18
CA GLY A 71 10.63 -9.18 -3.40
C GLY A 71 11.34 -10.47 -3.04
N ILE A 72 12.60 -10.34 -2.65
CA ILE A 72 13.37 -11.46 -2.11
C ILE A 72 12.74 -11.97 -0.82
N ASP A 73 13.13 -13.17 -0.39
CA ASP A 73 12.79 -13.67 0.93
C ASP A 73 13.22 -12.66 2.01
N THR A 74 12.44 -12.54 3.06
CA THR A 74 12.66 -11.53 4.12
C THR A 74 12.42 -10.06 3.72
N ALA A 75 11.95 -9.78 2.50
CA ALA A 75 11.65 -8.41 2.05
C ALA A 75 10.41 -7.77 2.72
N GLY A 76 9.63 -8.55 3.48
CA GLY A 76 8.46 -8.05 4.19
C GLY A 76 7.13 -8.22 3.46
N LYS A 77 7.08 -9.04 2.40
CA LYS A 77 5.83 -9.29 1.66
C LYS A 77 4.70 -9.79 2.56
N ASP A 78 4.98 -10.77 3.41
CA ASP A 78 3.99 -11.33 4.34
C ASP A 78 3.51 -10.31 5.36
N GLY A 79 4.40 -9.45 5.83
CA GLY A 79 4.08 -8.35 6.73
C GLY A 79 3.13 -7.33 6.09
N VAL A 80 3.34 -7.01 4.83
CA VAL A 80 2.47 -6.11 4.05
C VAL A 80 1.09 -6.74 3.88
N ILE A 81 1.02 -8.00 3.45
CA ILE A 81 -0.24 -8.72 3.29
C ILE A 81 -1.00 -8.74 4.62
N ARG A 82 -0.33 -9.09 5.70
CA ARG A 82 -0.94 -9.19 7.03
C ARG A 82 -1.47 -7.85 7.53
N LYS A 83 -0.71 -6.77 7.35
CA LYS A 83 -1.11 -5.44 7.83
C LYS A 83 -2.15 -4.77 6.95
N VAL A 84 -2.09 -4.96 5.65
CA VAL A 84 -2.96 -4.25 4.70
C VAL A 84 -4.25 -5.04 4.45
N MET A 85 -4.16 -6.34 4.23
CA MET A 85 -5.31 -7.16 3.83
C MET A 85 -6.24 -7.53 5.00
N THR A 86 -5.77 -7.48 6.24
CA THR A 86 -6.61 -7.81 7.41
C THR A 86 -7.78 -6.85 7.63
N ALA A 87 -7.69 -5.64 7.14
CA ALA A 87 -8.78 -4.67 7.23
C ALA A 87 -9.88 -4.88 6.20
N LEU A 88 -9.64 -5.73 5.20
CA LEU A 88 -10.58 -6.00 4.13
C LEU A 88 -11.48 -7.20 4.47
N ASN A 89 -12.68 -7.20 3.91
CA ASN A 89 -13.57 -8.34 4.03
C ASN A 89 -12.96 -9.56 3.33
N PRO A 90 -12.73 -10.67 4.05
CA PRO A 90 -12.10 -11.87 3.47
C PRO A 90 -12.85 -12.48 2.30
N GLN A 91 -14.16 -12.28 2.20
CA GLN A 91 -14.98 -12.76 1.09
C GLN A 91 -14.60 -12.11 -0.24
N GLY A 92 -13.98 -10.96 -0.21
CA GLY A 92 -13.57 -10.21 -1.40
C GLY A 92 -12.07 -10.26 -1.69
N VAL A 93 -11.30 -11.05 -0.95
CA VAL A 93 -9.84 -11.10 -1.07
C VAL A 93 -9.36 -12.55 -1.22
N PHE A 94 -8.58 -12.81 -2.26
CA PHE A 94 -7.90 -14.08 -2.45
C PHE A 94 -6.39 -13.84 -2.43
N VAL A 95 -5.68 -14.58 -1.62
CA VAL A 95 -4.22 -14.52 -1.51
C VAL A 95 -3.64 -15.85 -1.98
N HIS A 96 -2.71 -15.78 -2.93
CA HIS A 96 -2.02 -16.93 -3.52
C HIS A 96 -0.51 -16.80 -3.39
#